data_7c746ecb43105399171d583d41beae63
#
_entry.id   7c746ecb43105399171d583d41beae63
#
_cell.length_a   1.000
_cell.length_b   1.000
_cell.length_c   1.000
_cell.angle_alpha   90.00
_cell.angle_beta   90.00
_cell.angle_gamma   90.00
#
_symmetry.space_group_name_H-M   'P 1'
#
loop_
_entity.id
_entity.type
_entity.pdbx_description
1 polymer ?
#
loop_
_entity_poly.entity_id
_entity_poly.type
_entity_poly.pdbx_seq_one_letter_code
_entity_poly.pdbx_strand_id
1 'polypeptide(L)'
;HLSLCPEMEALYLFNPENDMALACGDPYYMAPASARRMAAELSVLPAWYAEQGGTVWLDSALRMKTMERQSFLPLSVNWTSEFLPIYNKVIPWRWNPSLVRRLQEAGFPDTAYPSVERMKRIRQISGRQTAVKVLRRLCRHIGGNIPTLGEAFVFSSTEKVKAFVLSHPRALLKAPWSGSGRGIQYVS
;
A
#
# COMPACT_ATOMS: atom_id res chain seq x y z
N HIS A 1 -29.84 -21.10 22.12
CA HIS A 1 -29.82 -20.01 21.16
C HIS A 1 -28.44 -19.33 21.19
N LEU A 2 -27.50 -19.85 20.43
CA LEU A 2 -26.27 -19.15 20.10
C LEU A 2 -26.67 -18.03 19.12
N SER A 3 -26.61 -16.79 19.58
CA SER A 3 -26.70 -15.59 18.73
C SER A 3 -25.52 -15.64 17.78
N LEU A 4 -25.76 -16.04 16.54
CA LEU A 4 -24.84 -15.84 15.44
C LEU A 4 -24.71 -14.31 15.27
N CYS A 5 -23.63 -13.71 15.79
CA CYS A 5 -23.18 -12.44 15.26
C CYS A 5 -23.05 -12.61 13.73
N PRO A 6 -23.62 -11.75 12.91
CA PRO A 6 -23.36 -11.81 11.49
C PRO A 6 -21.85 -11.70 11.33
N GLU A 7 -21.22 -12.77 10.81
CA GLU A 7 -19.80 -12.73 10.46
C GLU A 7 -19.61 -11.50 9.57
N MET A 8 -18.75 -10.59 10.03
CA MET A 8 -18.50 -9.36 9.28
C MET A 8 -17.81 -9.74 7.97
N GLU A 9 -18.58 -9.77 6.89
CA GLU A 9 -18.04 -10.07 5.58
C GLU A 9 -16.99 -9.03 5.21
N ALA A 10 -15.75 -9.49 5.03
CA ALA A 10 -14.63 -8.65 4.66
C ALA A 10 -14.40 -8.73 3.16
N LEU A 11 -14.21 -7.57 2.53
CA LEU A 11 -13.81 -7.43 1.14
C LEU A 11 -12.30 -7.24 1.05
N TYR A 12 -11.61 -8.17 0.41
CA TYR A 12 -10.18 -8.12 0.15
C TYR A 12 -9.90 -7.63 -1.26
N LEU A 13 -8.91 -6.76 -1.44
CA LEU A 13 -8.53 -6.27 -2.76
C LEU A 13 -7.03 -6.02 -2.89
N PHE A 14 -6.50 -6.23 -4.09
CA PHE A 14 -5.12 -5.97 -4.45
C PHE A 14 -4.99 -4.67 -5.23
N ASN A 15 -4.24 -3.71 -4.69
CA ASN A 15 -4.01 -2.40 -5.29
C ASN A 15 -2.52 -2.02 -5.25
N PRO A 16 -1.69 -2.61 -6.16
CA PRO A 16 -0.23 -2.46 -6.17
C PRO A 16 0.25 -1.04 -6.49
N GLU A 17 -0.60 -0.21 -7.10
CA GLU A 17 -0.34 1.20 -7.39
C GLU A 17 -0.31 2.10 -6.16
N ASN A 18 -0.53 1.52 -5.00
CA ASN A 18 -0.73 2.24 -3.74
C ASN A 18 0.37 3.26 -3.42
N ASP A 19 1.64 2.89 -3.59
CA ASP A 19 2.75 3.79 -3.24
C ASP A 19 2.75 5.06 -4.08
N MET A 20 2.38 4.95 -5.36
CA MET A 20 2.25 6.09 -6.27
C MET A 20 1.03 6.95 -5.90
N ALA A 21 -0.11 6.31 -5.62
CA ALA A 21 -1.32 7.00 -5.21
C ALA A 21 -1.15 7.73 -3.86
N LEU A 22 -0.47 7.09 -2.93
CA LEU A 22 -0.17 7.66 -1.61
C LEU A 22 0.83 8.82 -1.70
N ALA A 23 1.84 8.70 -2.56
CA ALA A 23 2.81 9.77 -2.85
C ALA A 23 2.14 11.00 -3.45
N CYS A 24 1.28 10.81 -4.44
CA CYS A 24 0.49 11.86 -5.06
C CYS A 24 -0.44 12.52 -4.02
N GLY A 25 -1.15 11.71 -3.25
CA GLY A 25 -2.08 12.19 -2.23
C GLY A 25 -3.39 12.77 -2.79
N ASP A 26 -3.59 12.66 -4.11
CA ASP A 26 -4.80 13.10 -4.79
C ASP A 26 -5.86 11.99 -4.77
N PRO A 27 -7.08 12.26 -4.27
CA PRO A 27 -8.20 11.31 -4.35
C PRO A 27 -8.58 10.92 -5.78
N TYR A 28 -8.24 11.74 -6.76
CA TYR A 28 -8.50 11.50 -8.19
C TYR A 28 -7.30 10.90 -8.93
N TYR A 29 -6.28 10.46 -8.20
CA TYR A 29 -5.10 9.85 -8.80
C TYR A 29 -5.47 8.66 -9.70
N MET A 30 -4.98 8.69 -10.92
CA MET A 30 -5.10 7.59 -11.89
C MET A 30 -3.72 6.94 -12.10
N ALA A 31 -3.65 5.67 -11.79
CA ALA A 31 -2.42 4.89 -11.97
C ALA A 31 -2.07 4.71 -13.47
N PRO A 32 -0.78 4.60 -13.81
CA PRO A 32 -0.35 4.25 -15.17
C PRO A 32 -0.98 2.93 -15.65
N ALA A 33 -1.15 2.81 -16.97
CA ALA A 33 -1.79 1.62 -17.57
C ALA A 33 -1.11 0.29 -17.16
N SER A 34 0.22 0.28 -17.05
CA SER A 34 0.98 -0.89 -16.58
C SER A 34 0.64 -1.30 -15.14
N ALA A 35 0.47 -0.34 -14.25
CA ALA A 35 0.09 -0.62 -12.86
C ALA A 35 -1.38 -1.08 -12.77
N ARG A 36 -2.28 -0.49 -13.56
CA ARG A 36 -3.68 -0.93 -13.63
C ARG A 36 -3.78 -2.35 -14.17
N ARG A 37 -3.01 -2.70 -15.20
CA ARG A 37 -2.95 -4.05 -15.73
C ARG A 37 -2.43 -5.04 -14.68
N MET A 38 -1.37 -4.71 -13.97
CA MET A 38 -0.85 -5.53 -12.87
C MET A 38 -1.91 -5.72 -11.78
N ALA A 39 -2.63 -4.67 -11.40
CA ALA A 39 -3.71 -4.76 -10.42
C ALA A 39 -4.81 -5.72 -10.87
N ALA A 40 -5.19 -5.68 -12.14
CA ALA A 40 -6.17 -6.58 -12.72
C ALA A 40 -5.65 -8.03 -12.76
N GLU A 41 -4.47 -8.26 -13.34
CA GLU A 41 -3.89 -9.60 -13.53
C GLU A 41 -3.61 -10.32 -12.20
N LEU A 42 -3.27 -9.58 -11.15
CA LEU A 42 -2.94 -10.11 -9.82
C LEU A 42 -4.04 -9.90 -8.78
N SER A 43 -5.24 -9.52 -9.21
CA SER A 43 -6.38 -9.28 -8.29
C SER A 43 -6.77 -10.51 -7.48
N VAL A 44 -6.38 -11.70 -7.91
CA VAL A 44 -6.59 -12.99 -7.22
C VAL A 44 -5.71 -13.17 -5.97
N LEU A 45 -4.59 -12.44 -5.85
CA LEU A 45 -3.61 -12.64 -4.77
C LEU A 45 -4.17 -12.59 -3.35
N PRO A 46 -5.15 -11.74 -3.02
CA PRO A 46 -5.72 -11.72 -1.67
C PRO A 46 -6.32 -13.04 -1.22
N ALA A 47 -6.70 -13.93 -2.13
CA ALA A 47 -7.27 -15.21 -1.78
C ALA A 47 -6.32 -16.12 -0.96
N TRP A 48 -5.00 -15.91 -1.05
CA TRP A 48 -4.01 -16.67 -0.27
C TRP A 48 -3.88 -16.23 1.19
N TYR A 49 -4.37 -15.05 1.54
CA TYR A 49 -4.31 -14.53 2.91
C TYR A 49 -5.67 -14.08 3.45
N ALA A 50 -6.72 -14.17 2.66
CA ALA A 50 -8.07 -13.89 3.12
C ALA A 50 -8.51 -14.93 4.15
N GLU A 51 -9.27 -14.47 5.14
CA GLU A 51 -9.93 -15.35 6.10
C GLU A 51 -10.92 -16.27 5.37
N GLN A 52 -11.16 -17.45 5.93
CA GLN A 52 -12.12 -18.40 5.37
C GLN A 52 -13.50 -17.74 5.25
N GLY A 53 -14.11 -17.87 4.07
CA GLY A 53 -15.40 -17.22 3.78
C GLY A 53 -15.30 -15.74 3.42
N GLY A 54 -14.10 -15.12 3.47
CA GLY A 54 -13.89 -13.75 3.03
C GLY A 54 -14.15 -13.58 1.52
N THR A 55 -14.51 -12.37 1.10
CA THR A 55 -14.77 -12.07 -0.31
C THR A 55 -13.58 -11.36 -0.93
N VAL A 56 -13.10 -11.84 -2.07
CA VAL A 56 -12.00 -11.24 -2.83
C VAL A 56 -12.56 -10.52 -4.05
N TRP A 57 -12.17 -9.27 -4.21
CA TRP A 57 -12.50 -8.50 -5.41
C TRP A 57 -11.61 -8.94 -6.58
N LEU A 58 -12.24 -9.28 -7.71
CA LEU A 58 -11.58 -9.60 -8.96
C LEU A 58 -11.92 -8.57 -10.03
N ASP A 59 -10.96 -8.27 -10.88
CA ASP A 59 -11.26 -7.60 -12.15
C ASP A 59 -12.23 -8.44 -12.98
N SER A 60 -13.25 -7.80 -13.55
CA SER A 60 -14.32 -8.48 -14.28
C SER A 60 -13.80 -9.31 -15.45
N ALA A 61 -12.74 -8.87 -16.12
CA ALA A 61 -12.14 -9.59 -17.26
C ALA A 61 -11.45 -10.90 -16.82
N LEU A 62 -11.06 -11.02 -15.54
CA LEU A 62 -10.40 -12.21 -15.00
C LEU A 62 -11.36 -13.16 -14.27
N ARG A 63 -12.55 -12.68 -13.93
CA ARG A 63 -13.51 -13.45 -13.13
C ARG A 63 -13.81 -14.84 -13.74
N MET A 64 -14.14 -14.89 -15.01
CA MET A 64 -14.44 -16.17 -15.69
C MET A 64 -13.25 -17.13 -15.65
N LYS A 65 -12.06 -16.64 -16.03
CA LYS A 65 -10.83 -17.46 -16.03
C LYS A 65 -10.45 -17.97 -14.63
N THR A 66 -10.71 -17.19 -13.60
CA THR A 66 -10.42 -17.58 -12.22
C THR A 66 -11.41 -18.62 -11.74
N MET A 67 -12.68 -18.47 -12.05
CA MET A 67 -13.70 -19.43 -11.68
C MET A 67 -13.51 -20.79 -12.38
N GLU A 68 -13.08 -20.80 -13.63
CA GLU A 68 -12.72 -22.03 -14.36
C GLU A 68 -11.55 -22.78 -13.71
N ARG A 69 -10.62 -22.04 -13.08
CA ARG A 69 -9.44 -22.59 -12.42
C ARG A 69 -9.59 -22.80 -10.90
N GLN A 70 -10.73 -22.45 -10.35
CA GLN A 70 -10.97 -22.51 -8.90
C GLN A 70 -10.79 -23.92 -8.32
N SER A 71 -11.05 -24.97 -9.10
CA SER A 71 -10.86 -26.37 -8.67
C SER A 71 -9.39 -26.72 -8.37
N PHE A 72 -8.43 -25.95 -8.87
CA PHE A 72 -7.00 -26.14 -8.62
C PHE A 72 -6.48 -25.28 -7.48
N LEU A 73 -7.31 -24.35 -6.97
CA LEU A 73 -6.92 -23.43 -5.89
C LEU A 73 -7.66 -23.88 -4.61
N PRO A 74 -6.96 -24.35 -3.58
CA PRO A 74 -7.58 -24.79 -2.33
C PRO A 74 -8.03 -23.58 -1.49
N LEU A 75 -8.86 -22.71 -2.08
CA LEU A 75 -9.22 -21.42 -1.51
C LEU A 75 -10.68 -21.41 -1.11
N SER A 76 -10.94 -21.23 0.18
CA SER A 76 -12.29 -21.11 0.75
C SER A 76 -12.73 -19.64 0.81
N VAL A 77 -12.76 -18.97 -0.35
CA VAL A 77 -13.13 -17.56 -0.47
C VAL A 77 -14.28 -17.36 -1.45
N ASN A 78 -15.03 -16.29 -1.26
CA ASN A 78 -16.03 -15.81 -2.22
C ASN A 78 -15.38 -14.83 -3.20
N TRP A 79 -16.00 -14.64 -4.36
CA TRP A 79 -15.49 -13.77 -5.41
C TRP A 79 -16.53 -12.73 -5.84
N THR A 80 -16.11 -11.49 -5.97
CA THR A 80 -16.94 -10.41 -6.53
C THR A 80 -16.16 -9.56 -7.52
N SER A 81 -16.83 -8.95 -8.48
CA SER A 81 -16.26 -7.90 -9.35
C SER A 81 -16.90 -6.54 -9.08
N GLU A 82 -17.76 -6.46 -8.09
CA GLU A 82 -18.52 -5.26 -7.76
C GLU A 82 -18.09 -4.69 -6.40
N PHE A 83 -18.10 -3.37 -6.29
CA PHE A 83 -17.97 -2.66 -5.02
C PHE A 83 -19.36 -2.47 -4.42
N LEU A 84 -19.79 -3.46 -3.64
CA LEU A 84 -21.08 -3.40 -2.96
C LEU A 84 -20.92 -2.94 -1.51
N PRO A 85 -21.74 -1.99 -1.01
CA PRO A 85 -21.64 -1.48 0.36
C PRO A 85 -22.22 -2.42 1.42
N ILE A 86 -22.27 -3.72 1.13
CA ILE A 86 -22.67 -4.77 2.06
C ILE A 86 -21.54 -5.23 2.97
N TYR A 87 -20.28 -4.90 2.62
CA TYR A 87 -19.12 -5.28 3.40
C TYR A 87 -18.83 -4.23 4.46
N ASN A 88 -18.78 -4.66 5.71
CA ASN A 88 -18.48 -3.78 6.85
C ASN A 88 -16.98 -3.52 7.02
N LYS A 89 -16.14 -4.34 6.40
CA LYS A 89 -14.69 -4.28 6.48
C LYS A 89 -14.07 -4.41 5.10
N VAL A 90 -13.19 -3.50 4.77
CA VAL A 90 -12.40 -3.56 3.53
C VAL A 90 -10.93 -3.74 3.88
N ILE A 91 -10.28 -4.74 3.29
CA ILE A 91 -8.89 -5.10 3.51
C ILE A 91 -8.13 -4.98 2.18
N PRO A 92 -7.66 -3.79 1.83
CA PRO A 92 -6.84 -3.60 0.65
C PRO A 92 -5.40 -4.06 0.91
N TRP A 93 -4.62 -4.26 -0.16
CA TRP A 93 -3.18 -4.40 -0.04
C TRP A 93 -2.59 -3.21 0.75
N ARG A 94 -3.02 -1.99 0.42
CA ARG A 94 -2.74 -0.79 1.22
C ARG A 94 -3.79 0.29 1.00
N TRP A 95 -3.92 1.18 1.97
CA TRP A 95 -4.82 2.32 1.91
C TRP A 95 -4.21 3.51 1.18
N ASN A 96 -4.99 4.15 0.29
CA ASN A 96 -4.65 5.42 -0.35
C ASN A 96 -5.91 6.26 -0.59
N PRO A 97 -5.77 7.58 -0.84
CA PRO A 97 -6.93 8.47 -1.00
C PRO A 97 -7.87 8.11 -2.15
N SER A 98 -7.34 7.60 -3.26
CA SER A 98 -8.18 7.25 -4.42
C SER A 98 -9.05 6.03 -4.16
N LEU A 99 -8.55 5.06 -3.40
CA LEU A 99 -9.37 3.93 -2.96
C LEU A 99 -10.47 4.37 -1.98
N VAL A 100 -10.14 5.21 -1.00
CA VAL A 100 -11.13 5.75 -0.05
C VAL A 100 -12.25 6.46 -0.82
N ARG A 101 -11.92 7.34 -1.78
CA ARG A 101 -12.93 8.01 -2.61
C ARG A 101 -13.81 6.99 -3.36
N ARG A 102 -13.24 5.98 -3.99
CA ARG A 102 -14.00 4.94 -4.71
C ARG A 102 -14.99 4.21 -3.81
N LEU A 103 -14.61 3.91 -2.58
CA LEU A 103 -15.49 3.28 -1.60
C LEU A 103 -16.61 4.24 -1.17
N GLN A 104 -16.31 5.51 -0.96
CA GLN A 104 -17.31 6.55 -0.66
C GLN A 104 -18.33 6.69 -1.79
N GLU A 105 -17.86 6.75 -3.04
CA GLU A 105 -18.74 6.83 -4.22
C GLU A 105 -19.61 5.58 -4.40
N ALA A 106 -19.10 4.42 -3.97
CA ALA A 106 -19.87 3.17 -3.97
C ALA A 106 -20.81 3.04 -2.75
N GLY A 107 -20.87 4.03 -1.86
CA GLY A 107 -21.78 4.07 -0.73
C GLY A 107 -21.38 3.24 0.49
N PHE A 108 -20.10 2.88 0.61
CA PHE A 108 -19.61 2.16 1.79
C PHE A 108 -19.74 3.02 3.06
N PRO A 109 -20.00 2.40 4.22
CA PRO A 109 -20.09 3.13 5.48
C PRO A 109 -18.71 3.67 5.89
N ASP A 110 -18.67 4.79 6.61
CA ASP A 110 -17.43 5.45 7.07
C ASP A 110 -16.54 4.54 7.94
N THR A 111 -17.11 3.50 8.50
CA THR A 111 -16.38 2.48 9.26
C THR A 111 -15.56 1.53 8.40
N ALA A 112 -15.84 1.42 7.10
CA ALA A 112 -15.18 0.51 6.18
C ALA A 112 -13.82 1.00 5.69
N TYR A 113 -13.48 2.28 5.88
CA TYR A 113 -12.24 2.90 5.41
C TYR A 113 -11.65 3.89 6.43
N PRO A 114 -10.36 4.24 6.32
CA PRO A 114 -9.73 5.16 7.26
C PRO A 114 -10.27 6.59 7.16
N SER A 115 -10.37 7.27 8.30
CA SER A 115 -10.65 8.71 8.34
C SER A 115 -9.56 9.53 7.63
N VAL A 116 -9.86 10.79 7.34
CA VAL A 116 -8.91 11.73 6.70
C VAL A 116 -7.62 11.87 7.54
N GLU A 117 -7.75 11.96 8.85
CA GLU A 117 -6.62 12.06 9.79
C GLU A 117 -5.77 10.80 9.76
N ARG A 118 -6.41 9.63 9.73
CA ARG A 118 -5.72 8.34 9.63
C ARG A 118 -5.02 8.21 8.29
N MET A 119 -5.62 8.67 7.18
CA MET A 119 -4.99 8.70 5.86
C MET A 119 -3.75 9.62 5.84
N LYS A 120 -3.83 10.81 6.42
CA LYS A 120 -2.66 11.70 6.58
C LYS A 120 -1.55 11.01 7.37
N ARG A 121 -1.91 10.31 8.45
CA ARG A 121 -0.95 9.55 9.26
C ARG A 121 -0.30 8.41 8.48
N ILE A 122 -1.10 7.61 7.76
CA ILE A 122 -0.58 6.53 6.89
C ILE A 122 0.41 7.10 5.89
N ARG A 123 0.06 8.18 5.19
CA ARG A 123 0.96 8.84 4.25
C ARG A 123 2.26 9.30 4.92
N GLN A 124 2.17 9.93 6.07
CA GLN A 124 3.35 10.40 6.80
C GLN A 124 4.31 9.28 7.19
N ILE A 125 3.79 8.16 7.74
CA ILE A 125 4.62 7.05 8.19
C ILE A 125 5.17 6.19 7.05
N SER A 126 4.53 6.18 5.88
CA SER A 126 4.94 5.39 4.72
C SER A 126 6.09 6.02 3.92
N GLY A 127 6.36 7.31 4.11
CA GLY A 127 7.46 8.00 3.44
C GLY A 127 8.84 7.61 3.97
N ARG A 128 9.85 7.54 3.10
CA ARG A 128 11.25 7.23 3.48
C ARG A 128 11.82 8.15 4.55
N GLN A 129 11.35 9.39 4.62
CA GLN A 129 11.74 10.35 5.67
C GLN A 129 11.47 9.80 7.07
N THR A 130 10.38 9.07 7.24
CA THR A 130 10.05 8.44 8.53
C THR A 130 11.03 7.34 8.87
N ALA A 131 11.44 6.52 7.89
CA ALA A 131 12.47 5.49 8.09
C ALA A 131 13.79 6.10 8.57
N VAL A 132 14.22 7.23 8.00
CA VAL A 132 15.42 7.96 8.46
C VAL A 132 15.30 8.43 9.92
N LYS A 133 14.13 8.98 10.29
CA LYS A 133 13.87 9.40 11.67
C LYS A 133 13.90 8.23 12.65
N VAL A 134 13.29 7.10 12.25
CA VAL A 134 13.26 5.87 13.06
C VAL A 134 14.68 5.31 13.21
N LEU A 135 15.45 5.20 12.12
CA LEU A 135 16.83 4.72 12.17
C LEU A 135 17.68 5.55 13.14
N ARG A 136 17.63 6.86 13.05
CA ARG A 136 18.36 7.75 13.97
C ARG A 136 17.95 7.57 15.44
N ARG A 137 16.68 7.31 15.67
CA ARG A 137 16.18 7.03 17.02
C ARG A 137 16.72 5.69 17.54
N LEU A 138 16.69 4.66 16.71
CA LEU A 138 17.23 3.34 17.03
C LEU A 138 18.73 3.41 17.33
N CYS A 139 19.52 4.05 16.48
CA CYS A 139 20.96 4.19 16.69
C CYS A 139 21.30 4.87 18.03
N ARG A 140 20.53 5.89 18.42
CA ARG A 140 20.70 6.54 19.75
C ARG A 140 20.30 5.63 20.90
N HIS A 141 19.26 4.81 20.73
CA HIS A 141 18.75 3.92 21.77
C HIS A 141 19.65 2.71 22.00
N ILE A 142 20.23 2.19 20.94
CA ILE A 142 21.09 1.00 20.95
C ILE A 142 22.49 1.31 21.55
N GLY A 143 22.87 2.58 21.60
CA GLY A 143 24.09 3.03 22.31
C GLY A 143 25.40 2.42 21.79
N GLY A 144 25.48 2.09 20.48
CA GLY A 144 26.69 1.53 19.89
C GLY A 144 26.87 0.02 20.08
N ASN A 145 25.97 -0.67 20.79
CA ASN A 145 26.02 -2.11 21.01
C ASN A 145 25.78 -2.95 19.74
N ILE A 146 25.18 -2.36 18.72
CA ILE A 146 24.96 -3.01 17.42
C ILE A 146 25.59 -2.10 16.36
N PRO A 147 26.55 -2.63 15.56
CA PRO A 147 27.17 -1.85 14.49
C PRO A 147 26.13 -1.52 13.42
N THR A 148 25.96 -0.23 13.12
CA THR A 148 25.13 0.25 12.01
C THR A 148 26.04 0.65 10.85
N LEU A 149 25.64 0.29 9.63
CA LEU A 149 26.36 0.65 8.42
C LEU A 149 25.68 1.82 7.71
N GLY A 150 26.48 2.86 7.43
CA GLY A 150 26.06 4.04 6.70
C GLY A 150 25.19 4.99 7.52
N GLU A 151 25.01 6.16 6.96
CA GLU A 151 24.19 7.24 7.54
C GLU A 151 23.11 7.66 6.54
N ALA A 152 21.98 8.11 7.04
CA ALA A 152 20.87 8.58 6.22
C ALA A 152 20.39 9.95 6.66
N PHE A 153 20.21 10.84 5.68
CA PHE A 153 19.81 12.23 5.88
C PHE A 153 18.60 12.58 5.03
N VAL A 154 17.81 13.54 5.50
CA VAL A 154 16.68 14.09 4.75
C VAL A 154 16.99 15.53 4.42
N PHE A 155 16.91 15.88 3.15
CA PHE A 155 17.11 17.24 2.67
C PHE A 155 15.86 17.74 1.96
N SER A 156 15.54 19.02 2.15
CA SER A 156 14.41 19.71 1.52
C SER A 156 14.84 20.73 0.47
N SER A 157 16.16 20.95 0.29
CA SER A 157 16.68 21.88 -0.71
C SER A 157 17.78 21.25 -1.54
N THR A 158 17.86 21.64 -2.81
CA THR A 158 18.87 21.17 -3.76
C THR A 158 20.28 21.59 -3.36
N GLU A 159 20.44 22.77 -2.76
CA GLU A 159 21.72 23.30 -2.31
C GLU A 159 22.31 22.42 -1.20
N LYS A 160 21.49 21.98 -0.24
CA LYS A 160 21.91 21.07 0.81
C LYS A 160 22.27 19.69 0.27
N VAL A 161 21.55 19.20 -0.73
CA VAL A 161 21.89 17.94 -1.41
C VAL A 161 23.25 18.07 -2.11
N LYS A 162 23.48 19.16 -2.87
CA LYS A 162 24.77 19.42 -3.53
C LYS A 162 25.93 19.48 -2.53
N ALA A 163 25.78 20.26 -1.45
CA ALA A 163 26.80 20.35 -0.42
C ALA A 163 27.13 18.98 0.21
N PHE A 164 26.10 18.18 0.46
CA PHE A 164 26.28 16.84 1.00
C PHE A 164 27.04 15.92 0.03
N VAL A 165 26.66 15.92 -1.24
CA VAL A 165 27.33 15.12 -2.28
C VAL A 165 28.80 15.51 -2.46
N LEU A 166 29.11 16.82 -2.43
CA LEU A 166 30.49 17.29 -2.52
C LEU A 166 31.38 16.84 -1.37
N SER A 167 30.79 16.66 -0.18
CA SER A 167 31.52 16.20 1.03
C SER A 167 31.52 14.66 1.18
N HIS A 168 30.74 13.94 0.37
CA HIS A 168 30.60 12.48 0.45
C HIS A 168 30.80 11.87 -0.93
N PRO A 169 32.03 11.44 -1.28
CA PRO A 169 32.36 10.98 -2.64
C PRO A 169 31.63 9.72 -3.09
N ARG A 170 30.94 9.06 -2.18
CA ARG A 170 30.01 7.95 -2.49
C ARG A 170 28.70 8.20 -1.77
N ALA A 171 27.69 8.66 -2.49
CA ALA A 171 26.37 8.92 -1.94
C ALA A 171 25.28 8.23 -2.76
N LEU A 172 24.18 7.92 -2.09
CA LEU A 172 23.00 7.35 -2.70
C LEU A 172 21.81 8.28 -2.45
N LEU A 173 21.35 8.92 -3.50
CA LEU A 173 20.15 9.78 -3.44
C LEU A 173 18.91 8.94 -3.68
N LYS A 174 17.92 9.08 -2.81
CA LYS A 174 16.64 8.36 -2.90
C LYS A 174 15.49 9.36 -2.90
N ALA A 175 14.61 9.27 -3.90
CA ALA A 175 13.37 10.04 -3.87
C ALA A 175 12.54 9.66 -2.62
N PRO A 176 11.80 10.60 -2.02
CA PRO A 176 10.99 10.35 -0.81
C PRO A 176 9.96 9.23 -0.99
N TRP A 177 9.48 9.08 -2.20
CA TRP A 177 8.47 8.11 -2.61
C TRP A 177 8.95 7.41 -3.87
N SER A 178 9.32 6.16 -3.76
CA SER A 178 9.62 5.30 -4.90
C SER A 178 9.75 3.87 -4.44
N GLY A 179 9.40 2.94 -5.31
CA GLY A 179 9.52 1.50 -5.09
C GLY A 179 10.43 0.85 -6.14
N SER A 180 10.79 -0.42 -5.93
CA SER A 180 11.46 -1.27 -6.91
C SER A 180 12.72 -0.66 -7.55
N GLY A 181 13.53 0.04 -6.76
CA GLY A 181 14.77 0.66 -7.23
C GLY A 181 14.61 1.97 -8.03
N ARG A 182 13.40 2.37 -8.37
CA ARG A 182 13.14 3.64 -9.06
C ARG A 182 13.43 4.84 -8.16
N GLY A 183 13.89 5.96 -8.75
CA GLY A 183 14.20 7.18 -7.99
C GLY A 183 15.40 7.02 -7.06
N ILE A 184 16.33 6.13 -7.40
CA ILE A 184 17.63 5.96 -6.76
C ILE A 184 18.70 6.43 -7.74
N GLN A 185 19.59 7.32 -7.28
CA GLN A 185 20.73 7.80 -8.05
C GLN A 185 22.00 7.58 -7.24
N TYR A 186 22.97 6.91 -7.87
CA TYR A 186 24.31 6.77 -7.34
C TYR A 186 25.13 8.01 -7.74
N VAL A 187 25.85 8.55 -6.78
CA VAL A 187 26.76 9.67 -6.99
C VAL A 187 28.16 9.23 -6.55
N SER A 188 29.09 9.36 -7.45
CA SER A 188 30.52 9.04 -7.25
C SER A 188 31.38 10.15 -7.78
#